data_95ab201c36bfd371995133f315b71d51
#
_entry.id   95ab201c36bfd371995133f315b71d51
#
_cell.length_a   1.000
_cell.length_b   1.000
_cell.length_c   1.000
_cell.angle_alpha   90.00
_cell.angle_beta   90.00
_cell.angle_gamma   90.00
#
_symmetry.space_group_name_H-M   'P 1'
#
loop_
_entity.id
_entity.type
_entity.pdbx_description
1 polymer ?
#
loop_
_entity_poly.entity_id
_entity_poly.type
_entity_poly.pdbx_seq_one_letter_code
_entity_poly.pdbx_strand_id
1 'polypeptide(L)'
;MGQYMSDYSEMPIIQDNDRSEADPNEDVSYKEIPHNLEAEQALLGAILVNNDVMEKVQDFLLPDHFANAGHAKIYEACMTMIGKGQLVTPVTLKPYFAKDELLEEVGGAIYLSKLAASAITIINAVDYGLLIYDLAVRRNLIDLGTNIVNNAYAFEVEETSKEEFSTTIAEHFH
;
A
#
# COMPACT_ATOMS: atom_id res chain seq x y z
N MET A 1 -49.21 -5.44 51.97
CA MET A 1 -49.70 -6.47 51.05
C MET A 1 -50.17 -5.76 49.77
N GLY A 2 -49.37 -5.69 48.78
CA GLY A 2 -49.66 -5.04 47.54
C GLY A 2 -49.01 -5.82 46.43
N GLN A 3 -49.81 -6.33 45.55
CA GLN A 3 -49.48 -7.10 44.37
C GLN A 3 -48.78 -6.20 43.34
N TYR A 4 -47.60 -6.56 42.95
CA TYR A 4 -47.02 -6.18 41.63
C TYR A 4 -46.93 -7.48 40.83
N MET A 5 -47.94 -7.74 40.06
CA MET A 5 -47.90 -8.71 38.92
C MET A 5 -48.00 -7.89 37.64
N SER A 6 -46.88 -7.66 36.99
CA SER A 6 -46.53 -8.25 35.70
C SER A 6 -47.54 -7.98 34.58
N ASP A 7 -47.26 -6.94 33.81
CA ASP A 7 -47.84 -6.79 32.49
C ASP A 7 -46.70 -6.82 31.46
N TYR A 8 -46.32 -8.04 31.03
CA TYR A 8 -45.35 -8.30 29.97
C TYR A 8 -46.03 -8.89 28.72
N SER A 9 -47.23 -8.48 28.46
CA SER A 9 -47.98 -9.04 27.33
C SER A 9 -48.30 -7.95 26.29
N GLU A 10 -47.33 -7.28 25.70
CA GLU A 10 -47.46 -6.67 24.37
C GLU A 10 -46.13 -6.07 23.94
N MET A 11 -45.11 -6.90 23.69
CA MET A 11 -44.03 -6.52 22.82
C MET A 11 -44.46 -6.80 21.37
N PRO A 12 -44.48 -5.78 20.48
CA PRO A 12 -44.76 -6.03 19.09
C PRO A 12 -43.67 -6.92 18.49
N ILE A 13 -44.09 -8.05 17.95
CA ILE A 13 -43.22 -8.90 17.10
C ILE A 13 -42.78 -8.02 15.93
N ILE A 14 -41.54 -7.59 15.94
CA ILE A 14 -40.88 -7.01 14.76
C ILE A 14 -40.87 -8.13 13.74
N GLN A 15 -41.77 -8.09 12.79
CA GLN A 15 -41.69 -8.94 11.60
C GLN A 15 -40.48 -8.50 10.83
N ASP A 16 -39.40 -9.27 10.96
CA ASP A 16 -38.19 -9.21 10.17
C ASP A 16 -38.53 -9.64 8.74
N ASN A 17 -39.14 -8.74 7.99
CA ASN A 17 -39.57 -8.94 6.61
C ASN A 17 -38.88 -7.97 5.66
N ASP A 18 -37.59 -7.71 5.91
CA ASP A 18 -36.72 -7.04 4.95
C ASP A 18 -35.36 -7.74 4.87
N ARG A 19 -35.38 -9.06 4.69
CA ARG A 19 -34.29 -9.71 3.98
C ARG A 19 -34.53 -9.42 2.52
N SER A 20 -34.05 -8.29 2.06
CA SER A 20 -33.72 -8.11 0.66
C SER A 20 -32.86 -9.30 0.27
N GLU A 21 -33.38 -10.15 -0.59
CA GLU A 21 -32.62 -11.21 -1.24
C GLU A 21 -31.36 -10.53 -1.81
N ALA A 22 -30.21 -10.78 -1.19
CA ALA A 22 -28.93 -10.34 -1.71
C ALA A 22 -28.85 -10.93 -3.12
N ASP A 23 -28.85 -10.07 -4.13
CA ASP A 23 -28.70 -10.44 -5.53
C ASP A 23 -27.41 -11.26 -5.63
N PRO A 24 -27.48 -12.57 -6.01
CA PRO A 24 -26.28 -13.39 -6.17
C PRO A 24 -25.35 -12.88 -7.28
N ASN A 25 -25.72 -11.78 -7.94
CA ASN A 25 -24.97 -11.05 -8.95
C ASN A 25 -24.53 -9.65 -8.47
N GLU A 26 -24.52 -9.37 -7.16
CA GLU A 26 -23.81 -8.23 -6.66
C GLU A 26 -22.35 -8.39 -7.10
N ASP A 27 -22.04 -7.59 -8.10
CA ASP A 27 -20.76 -7.47 -8.77
C ASP A 27 -19.65 -7.57 -7.74
N VAL A 28 -18.91 -8.69 -7.73
CA VAL A 28 -17.69 -8.81 -6.95
C VAL A 28 -16.72 -7.86 -7.64
N SER A 29 -16.93 -6.57 -7.37
CA SER A 29 -16.02 -5.52 -7.75
C SER A 29 -14.66 -5.94 -7.17
N TYR A 30 -13.81 -6.49 -8.02
CA TYR A 30 -12.42 -6.75 -7.70
C TYR A 30 -11.83 -5.41 -7.29
N LYS A 31 -11.76 -5.18 -5.98
CA LYS A 31 -11.16 -3.96 -5.45
C LYS A 31 -9.71 -3.97 -5.86
N GLU A 32 -9.35 -3.05 -6.74
CA GLU A 32 -7.96 -2.88 -7.12
C GLU A 32 -7.12 -2.55 -5.87
N ILE A 33 -5.93 -3.15 -5.82
CA ILE A 33 -4.96 -2.86 -4.77
C ILE A 33 -4.61 -1.37 -4.85
N PRO A 34 -4.71 -0.60 -3.76
CA PRO A 34 -4.48 0.85 -3.77
C PRO A 34 -3.09 1.21 -4.32
N HIS A 35 -3.04 1.98 -5.42
CA HIS A 35 -1.80 2.46 -6.02
C HIS A 35 -2.04 3.75 -6.81
N ASN A 36 -0.96 4.48 -7.11
CA ASN A 36 -0.98 5.63 -8.02
C ASN A 36 0.35 5.72 -8.76
N LEU A 37 0.41 5.09 -9.92
CA LEU A 37 1.64 5.04 -10.73
C LEU A 37 2.06 6.41 -11.25
N GLU A 38 1.11 7.33 -11.48
CA GLU A 38 1.41 8.69 -11.92
C GLU A 38 2.14 9.48 -10.82
N ALA A 39 1.71 9.33 -9.55
CA ALA A 39 2.39 9.93 -8.42
C ALA A 39 3.81 9.37 -8.24
N GLU A 40 4.00 8.06 -8.42
CA GLU A 40 5.32 7.42 -8.37
C GLU A 40 6.24 7.96 -9.47
N GLN A 41 5.75 8.02 -10.71
CA GLN A 41 6.49 8.57 -11.84
C GLN A 41 6.85 10.03 -11.64
N ALA A 42 5.90 10.82 -11.14
CA ALA A 42 6.06 12.22 -10.86
C ALA A 42 7.15 12.49 -9.81
N LEU A 43 7.14 11.73 -8.71
CA LEU A 43 8.15 11.82 -7.66
C LEU A 43 9.54 11.42 -8.19
N LEU A 44 9.64 10.27 -8.86
CA LEU A 44 10.91 9.81 -9.44
C LEU A 44 11.47 10.80 -10.45
N GLY A 45 10.62 11.35 -11.31
CA GLY A 45 10.99 12.39 -12.24
C GLY A 45 11.55 13.64 -11.52
N ALA A 46 10.89 14.07 -10.44
CA ALA A 46 11.34 15.20 -9.63
C ALA A 46 12.73 14.95 -9.02
N ILE A 47 12.98 13.75 -8.48
CA ILE A 47 14.28 13.37 -7.92
C ILE A 47 15.38 13.39 -9.00
N LEU A 48 15.08 12.88 -10.21
CA LEU A 48 16.03 12.84 -11.32
C LEU A 48 16.41 14.23 -11.87
N VAL A 49 15.53 15.22 -11.70
CA VAL A 49 15.78 16.62 -12.12
C VAL A 49 16.41 17.43 -10.99
N ASN A 50 16.00 17.18 -9.75
CA ASN A 50 16.54 17.86 -8.57
C ASN A 50 16.72 16.84 -7.43
N ASN A 51 17.96 16.48 -7.14
CA ASN A 51 18.28 15.49 -6.12
C ASN A 51 17.96 15.93 -4.68
N ASP A 52 17.83 17.25 -4.42
CA ASP A 52 17.43 17.77 -3.09
C ASP A 52 16.00 17.32 -2.69
N VAL A 53 15.21 16.89 -3.66
CA VAL A 53 13.90 16.30 -3.41
C VAL A 53 14.00 15.05 -2.55
N MET A 54 15.05 14.26 -2.69
CA MET A 54 15.29 13.06 -1.91
C MET A 54 15.35 13.37 -0.40
N GLU A 55 16.05 14.45 -0.02
CA GLU A 55 16.16 14.86 1.38
C GLU A 55 14.80 15.15 2.04
N LYS A 56 13.82 15.55 1.24
CA LYS A 56 12.47 15.89 1.74
C LYS A 56 11.58 14.68 1.95
N VAL A 57 11.88 13.53 1.35
CA VAL A 57 11.01 12.35 1.36
C VAL A 57 11.66 11.12 1.98
N GLN A 58 12.99 11.02 2.03
CA GLN A 58 13.70 9.82 2.49
C GLN A 58 13.43 9.44 3.95
N ASP A 59 12.99 10.39 4.79
CA ASP A 59 12.75 10.14 6.21
C ASP A 59 11.47 9.32 6.46
N PHE A 60 10.52 9.34 5.52
CA PHE A 60 9.25 8.64 5.65
C PHE A 60 8.94 7.69 4.49
N LEU A 61 9.56 7.87 3.33
CA LEU A 61 9.30 7.09 2.14
C LEU A 61 10.41 6.06 1.90
N LEU A 62 10.03 4.80 1.81
CA LEU A 62 10.93 3.68 1.57
C LEU A 62 10.65 3.04 0.19
N PRO A 63 11.60 2.29 -0.39
CA PRO A 63 11.39 1.58 -1.66
C PRO A 63 10.15 0.67 -1.66
N ASP A 64 9.89 -0.01 -0.55
CA ASP A 64 8.75 -0.94 -0.39
C ASP A 64 7.38 -0.23 -0.44
N HIS A 65 7.37 1.10 -0.35
CA HIS A 65 6.15 1.88 -0.46
C HIS A 65 5.69 2.09 -1.91
N PHE A 66 6.51 1.75 -2.90
CA PHE A 66 6.12 1.83 -4.31
C PHE A 66 5.34 0.58 -4.72
N ALA A 67 4.26 0.76 -5.46
CA ALA A 67 3.47 -0.34 -5.98
C ALA A 67 4.14 -1.00 -7.20
N ASN A 68 4.87 -0.21 -8.00
CA ASN A 68 5.61 -0.72 -9.13
C ASN A 68 7.03 -1.11 -8.71
N ALA A 69 7.39 -2.38 -8.92
CA ALA A 69 8.71 -2.91 -8.54
C ALA A 69 9.88 -2.20 -9.26
N GLY A 70 9.68 -1.78 -10.51
CA GLY A 70 10.67 -0.99 -11.25
C GLY A 70 10.88 0.41 -10.63
N HIS A 71 9.80 1.05 -10.20
CA HIS A 71 9.88 2.34 -9.49
C HIS A 71 10.56 2.19 -8.12
N ALA A 72 10.25 1.14 -7.37
CA ALA A 72 10.92 0.82 -6.09
C ALA A 72 12.43 0.74 -6.28
N LYS A 73 12.90 0.00 -7.28
CA LYS A 73 14.34 -0.13 -7.60
C LYS A 73 14.96 1.18 -8.05
N ILE A 74 14.28 1.98 -8.86
CA ILE A 74 14.79 3.31 -9.27
C ILE A 74 14.95 4.19 -8.03
N TYR A 75 13.95 4.21 -7.13
CA TYR A 75 14.02 4.97 -5.89
C TYR A 75 15.17 4.52 -4.99
N GLU A 76 15.34 3.21 -4.79
CA GLU A 76 16.43 2.61 -4.02
C GLU A 76 17.81 3.00 -4.56
N ALA A 77 17.98 2.92 -5.89
CA ALA A 77 19.22 3.32 -6.54
C ALA A 77 19.49 4.82 -6.37
N CYS A 78 18.46 5.67 -6.50
CA CYS A 78 18.57 7.11 -6.24
C CYS A 78 19.00 7.38 -4.80
N MET A 79 18.34 6.77 -3.81
CA MET A 79 18.63 6.92 -2.39
C MET A 79 20.08 6.49 -2.08
N THR A 80 20.52 5.35 -2.63
CA THR A 80 21.86 4.82 -2.43
C THR A 80 22.93 5.74 -3.03
N MET A 81 22.72 6.25 -4.23
CA MET A 81 23.71 7.13 -4.90
C MET A 81 23.79 8.48 -4.21
N ILE A 82 22.65 9.11 -3.92
CA ILE A 82 22.58 10.40 -3.23
C ILE A 82 23.20 10.30 -1.84
N GLY A 83 22.92 9.23 -1.11
CA GLY A 83 23.53 8.96 0.20
C GLY A 83 25.06 8.80 0.17
N LYS A 84 25.63 8.46 -1.00
CA LYS A 84 27.10 8.46 -1.25
C LYS A 84 27.63 9.80 -1.79
N GLY A 85 26.80 10.84 -1.84
CA GLY A 85 27.15 12.14 -2.39
C GLY A 85 27.31 12.15 -3.92
N GLN A 86 26.72 11.17 -4.63
CA GLN A 86 26.78 11.08 -6.09
C GLN A 86 25.56 11.77 -6.72
N LEU A 87 25.80 12.44 -7.83
CA LEU A 87 24.72 13.07 -8.61
C LEU A 87 23.91 11.99 -9.34
N VAL A 88 22.60 12.02 -9.13
CA VAL A 88 21.65 11.14 -9.81
C VAL A 88 20.99 11.84 -10.98
N THR A 89 21.11 11.24 -12.15
CA THR A 89 20.48 11.65 -13.41
C THR A 89 20.11 10.40 -14.21
N PRO A 90 19.27 10.48 -15.25
CA PRO A 90 19.03 9.36 -16.15
C PRO A 90 20.30 8.72 -16.72
N VAL A 91 21.35 9.53 -16.93
CA VAL A 91 22.63 9.05 -17.47
C VAL A 91 23.44 8.29 -16.43
N THR A 92 23.52 8.80 -15.20
CA THR A 92 24.29 8.16 -14.12
C THR A 92 23.64 6.91 -13.57
N LEU A 93 22.29 6.80 -13.65
CA LEU A 93 21.54 5.61 -13.27
C LEU A 93 21.61 4.49 -14.32
N LYS A 94 21.78 4.81 -15.60
CA LYS A 94 21.76 3.81 -16.68
C LYS A 94 22.66 2.59 -16.42
N PRO A 95 23.92 2.71 -15.93
CA PRO A 95 24.77 1.56 -15.66
C PRO A 95 24.23 0.62 -14.55
N TYR A 96 23.48 1.15 -13.59
CA TYR A 96 22.89 0.37 -12.50
C TYR A 96 21.86 -0.63 -13.02
N PHE A 97 21.20 -0.28 -14.11
CA PHE A 97 20.08 -1.04 -14.68
C PHE A 97 20.42 -1.73 -16.01
N ALA A 98 21.68 -1.73 -16.41
CA ALA A 98 22.08 -2.30 -17.70
C ALA A 98 21.78 -3.81 -17.86
N LYS A 99 21.45 -4.51 -16.76
CA LYS A 99 21.13 -5.95 -16.72
C LYS A 99 19.89 -6.24 -15.87
N ASP A 100 19.07 -5.22 -15.57
CA ASP A 100 17.91 -5.40 -14.71
C ASP A 100 16.65 -5.64 -15.55
N GLU A 101 16.09 -6.83 -15.45
CA GLU A 101 14.91 -7.26 -16.21
C GLU A 101 13.68 -6.40 -15.86
N LEU A 102 13.53 -5.97 -14.60
CA LEU A 102 12.37 -5.15 -14.18
C LEU A 102 12.41 -3.75 -14.81
N LEU A 103 13.59 -3.18 -15.05
CA LEU A 103 13.66 -1.90 -15.76
C LEU A 103 13.39 -2.09 -17.25
N GLU A 104 13.79 -3.21 -17.87
CA GLU A 104 13.45 -3.52 -19.25
C GLU A 104 11.93 -3.62 -19.45
N GLU A 105 11.20 -4.20 -18.49
CA GLU A 105 9.73 -4.29 -18.52
C GLU A 105 9.04 -2.93 -18.54
N VAL A 106 9.57 -1.93 -17.82
CA VAL A 106 9.01 -0.57 -17.79
C VAL A 106 9.53 0.32 -18.92
N GLY A 107 10.44 -0.17 -19.76
CA GLY A 107 10.96 0.56 -20.94
C GLY A 107 12.43 0.92 -20.89
N GLY A 108 13.21 0.27 -20.02
CA GLY A 108 14.68 0.35 -19.98
C GLY A 108 15.22 1.76 -19.66
N ALA A 109 16.43 2.03 -20.13
CA ALA A 109 17.10 3.31 -19.91
C ALA A 109 16.36 4.53 -20.51
N ILE A 110 15.50 4.30 -21.51
CA ILE A 110 14.69 5.36 -22.13
C ILE A 110 13.62 5.82 -21.14
N TYR A 111 13.12 4.91 -20.30
CA TYR A 111 12.12 5.22 -19.28
C TYR A 111 12.63 6.25 -18.27
N LEU A 112 13.89 6.15 -17.82
CA LEU A 112 14.50 7.14 -16.92
C LEU A 112 14.48 8.56 -17.53
N SER A 113 14.74 8.66 -18.82
CA SER A 113 14.68 9.95 -19.53
C SER A 113 13.23 10.47 -19.64
N LYS A 114 12.25 9.60 -19.81
CA LYS A 114 10.84 9.98 -19.83
C LYS A 114 10.38 10.47 -18.45
N LEU A 115 10.79 9.81 -17.37
CA LEU A 115 10.50 10.24 -16.00
C LEU A 115 11.04 11.66 -15.75
N ALA A 116 12.31 11.91 -16.08
CA ALA A 116 12.92 13.23 -15.93
C ALA A 116 12.24 14.31 -16.80
N ALA A 117 11.81 13.96 -18.02
CA ALA A 117 11.12 14.88 -18.91
C ALA A 117 9.71 15.23 -18.42
N SER A 118 9.01 14.32 -17.74
CA SER A 118 7.67 14.56 -17.18
C SER A 118 7.69 15.44 -15.92
N ALA A 119 8.84 15.60 -15.29
CA ALA A 119 9.01 16.35 -14.03
C ALA A 119 8.91 17.87 -14.15
N ILE A 120 8.83 18.44 -15.36
CA ILE A 120 8.96 19.88 -15.64
C ILE A 120 7.90 20.75 -14.93
N THR A 121 6.83 20.17 -14.41
CA THR A 121 5.69 20.87 -13.78
C THR A 121 5.47 20.55 -12.28
N ILE A 122 6.40 19.86 -11.62
CA ILE A 122 6.12 19.31 -10.29
C ILE A 122 6.53 20.27 -9.18
N ILE A 123 5.55 20.99 -8.65
CA ILE A 123 5.73 21.96 -7.55
C ILE A 123 5.78 21.28 -6.17
N ASN A 124 5.18 20.08 -5.99
CA ASN A 124 4.98 19.44 -4.69
C ASN A 124 5.40 17.95 -4.67
N ALA A 125 6.69 17.68 -4.77
CA ALA A 125 7.21 16.31 -4.69
C ALA A 125 6.91 15.63 -3.34
N VAL A 126 6.83 16.39 -2.24
CA VAL A 126 6.48 15.89 -0.91
C VAL A 126 5.05 15.35 -0.89
N ASP A 127 4.10 16.03 -1.54
CA ASP A 127 2.70 15.58 -1.58
C ASP A 127 2.55 14.24 -2.32
N TYR A 128 3.34 14.04 -3.39
CA TYR A 128 3.39 12.73 -4.07
C TYR A 128 4.01 11.65 -3.18
N GLY A 129 5.08 11.98 -2.44
CA GLY A 129 5.67 11.07 -1.48
C GLY A 129 4.68 10.65 -0.38
N LEU A 130 3.93 11.60 0.17
CA LEU A 130 2.89 11.33 1.17
C LEU A 130 1.75 10.48 0.60
N LEU A 131 1.32 10.74 -0.64
CA LEU A 131 0.31 9.93 -1.31
C LEU A 131 0.78 8.48 -1.50
N ILE A 132 2.02 8.29 -1.97
CA ILE A 132 2.60 6.94 -2.12
C ILE A 132 2.65 6.22 -0.77
N TYR A 133 3.08 6.90 0.28
CA TYR A 133 3.12 6.37 1.64
C TYR A 133 1.73 5.96 2.15
N ASP A 134 0.70 6.84 2.02
CA ASP A 134 -0.67 6.52 2.42
C ASP A 134 -1.21 5.28 1.70
N LEU A 135 -0.96 5.19 0.38
CA LEU A 135 -1.37 4.03 -0.41
C LEU A 135 -0.62 2.75 0.01
N ALA A 136 0.64 2.85 0.41
CA ALA A 136 1.40 1.72 0.95
C ALA A 136 0.82 1.24 2.29
N VAL A 137 0.49 2.16 3.20
CA VAL A 137 -0.17 1.83 4.47
C VAL A 137 -1.49 1.10 4.23
N ARG A 138 -2.28 1.53 3.24
CA ARG A 138 -3.53 0.84 2.87
C ARG A 138 -3.29 -0.57 2.35
N ARG A 139 -2.27 -0.78 1.52
CA ARG A 139 -1.88 -2.13 1.06
C ARG A 139 -1.49 -3.03 2.23
N ASN A 140 -0.66 -2.53 3.14
CA ASN A 140 -0.24 -3.28 4.31
C ASN A 140 -1.43 -3.66 5.22
N LEU A 141 -2.42 -2.77 5.38
CA LEU A 141 -3.65 -3.08 6.12
C LEU A 141 -4.50 -4.17 5.42
N ILE A 142 -4.57 -4.15 4.09
CA ILE A 142 -5.27 -5.19 3.31
C ILE A 142 -4.57 -6.53 3.48
N ASP A 143 -3.24 -6.55 3.36
CA ASP A 143 -2.44 -7.77 3.52
C ASP A 143 -2.54 -8.33 4.93
N LEU A 144 -2.47 -7.47 5.95
CA LEU A 144 -2.66 -7.87 7.35
C LEU A 144 -4.06 -8.48 7.56
N GLY A 145 -5.12 -7.81 7.08
CA GLY A 145 -6.49 -8.31 7.18
C GLY A 145 -6.67 -9.65 6.48
N THR A 146 -6.11 -9.81 5.29
CA THR A 146 -6.13 -11.04 4.52
C THR A 146 -5.41 -12.17 5.25
N ASN A 147 -4.25 -11.91 5.83
CA ASN A 147 -3.49 -12.88 6.60
C ASN A 147 -4.24 -13.31 7.88
N ILE A 148 -4.87 -12.37 8.59
CA ILE A 148 -5.69 -12.69 9.77
C ILE A 148 -6.85 -13.62 9.38
N VAL A 149 -7.56 -13.32 8.29
CA VAL A 149 -8.66 -14.14 7.79
C VAL A 149 -8.16 -15.54 7.38
N ASN A 150 -7.08 -15.60 6.60
CA ASN A 150 -6.52 -16.88 6.14
C ASN A 150 -6.04 -17.74 7.31
N ASN A 151 -5.39 -17.14 8.29
CA ASN A 151 -4.95 -17.85 9.49
C ASN A 151 -6.16 -18.39 10.29
N ALA A 152 -7.25 -17.61 10.41
CA ALA A 152 -8.44 -18.06 11.09
C ALA A 152 -9.10 -19.28 10.42
N TYR A 153 -9.02 -19.39 9.09
CA TYR A 153 -9.50 -20.58 8.36
C TYR A 153 -8.53 -21.77 8.42
N ALA A 154 -7.22 -21.51 8.55
CA ALA A 154 -6.20 -22.56 8.58
C ALA A 154 -6.10 -23.28 9.92
N PHE A 155 -6.69 -22.74 10.99
CA PHE A 155 -6.70 -23.39 12.31
C PHE A 155 -7.56 -24.67 12.29
N GLU A 156 -6.92 -25.81 12.12
CA GLU A 156 -7.50 -27.09 12.55
C GLU A 156 -7.63 -27.08 14.07
N VAL A 157 -8.77 -27.54 14.58
CA VAL A 157 -9.22 -27.42 15.98
C VAL A 157 -8.40 -28.27 16.96
N GLU A 158 -7.23 -28.77 16.59
CA GLU A 158 -6.32 -29.54 17.45
C GLU A 158 -5.22 -28.65 18.07
N GLU A 159 -5.51 -28.20 19.30
CA GLU A 159 -4.53 -27.75 20.31
C GLU A 159 -3.70 -26.47 20.03
N THR A 160 -4.23 -25.49 19.33
CA THR A 160 -3.52 -24.20 19.32
C THR A 160 -3.95 -23.35 20.50
N SER A 161 -3.02 -23.12 21.44
CA SER A 161 -3.27 -22.32 22.63
C SER A 161 -3.63 -20.90 22.25
N LYS A 162 -4.51 -20.26 23.03
CA LYS A 162 -4.84 -18.82 22.89
C LYS A 162 -3.60 -17.91 22.89
N GLU A 163 -2.50 -18.41 23.38
CA GLU A 163 -1.19 -17.74 23.46
C GLU A 163 -0.52 -17.58 22.10
N GLU A 164 -0.56 -18.61 21.22
CA GLU A 164 0.01 -18.52 19.87
C GLU A 164 -0.75 -17.53 18.98
N PHE A 165 -2.09 -17.52 19.08
CA PHE A 165 -2.91 -16.57 18.34
C PHE A 165 -2.64 -15.11 18.77
N SER A 166 -2.52 -14.89 20.08
CA SER A 166 -2.18 -13.57 20.64
C SER A 166 -0.80 -13.11 20.23
N THR A 167 0.18 -14.01 20.14
CA THR A 167 1.55 -13.72 19.73
C THR A 167 1.62 -13.33 18.26
N THR A 168 0.93 -14.05 17.38
CA THR A 168 0.87 -13.75 15.95
C THR A 168 0.29 -12.36 15.68
N ILE A 169 -0.78 -11.99 16.42
CA ILE A 169 -1.35 -10.65 16.31
C ILE A 169 -0.39 -9.59 16.85
N ALA A 170 0.26 -9.83 17.98
CA ALA A 170 1.17 -8.88 18.60
C ALA A 170 2.44 -8.60 17.75
N GLU A 171 2.96 -9.61 17.06
CA GLU A 171 4.13 -9.47 16.17
C GLU A 171 3.85 -8.62 14.93
N HIS A 172 2.57 -8.51 14.49
CA HIS A 172 2.19 -7.70 13.33
C HIS A 172 1.87 -6.24 13.68
N PHE A 173 1.80 -5.90 14.97
CA PHE A 173 1.53 -4.52 15.45
C PHE A 173 2.79 -3.81 15.97
N HIS A 174 3.97 -4.38 15.81
CA HIS A 174 5.25 -3.78 16.14
C HIS A 174 6.08 -3.52 14.88
#